data_bed077f0198cb9cdf4b318e2b23560c5
#
_entry.id   bed077f0198cb9cdf4b318e2b23560c5
#
_cell.length_a   1.000
_cell.length_b   1.000
_cell.length_c   1.000
_cell.angle_alpha   90.00
_cell.angle_beta   90.00
_cell.angle_gamma   90.00
#
_symmetry.space_group_name_H-M   'P 1'
#
loop_
_entity.id
_entity.type
_entity.pdbx_description
1 polymer ?
#
loop_
_entity_poly.entity_id
_entity_poly.type
_entity_poly.pdbx_seq_one_letter_code
_entity_poly.pdbx_strand_id
1 'polypeptide(L)'
;MKKSIVLIISLFWLQTYSQADIFKIARNGTVAELKSIIAENPNAINSVNEQGSTPLILACYHNNEAVAFELIAKGAKINEKIDMGTALMAAVVKGNISIAEKLLENGANPDLKDANQSTALIYATLFKNTEIIKLLLKYKADKNVKDSRNFSALDYAKLSNEKEIIQLLN
;
A
#
# COMPACT_ATOMS: atom_id res chain seq x y z
N MET A 1 -7.32 45.79 12.33
CA MET A 1 -7.85 44.45 12.61
C MET A 1 -8.30 43.62 11.38
N LYS A 2 -8.74 44.24 10.26
CA LYS A 2 -9.19 43.50 9.05
C LYS A 2 -8.05 42.83 8.23
N LYS A 3 -6.82 43.30 8.28
CA LYS A 3 -5.69 42.76 7.50
C LYS A 3 -5.13 41.44 8.05
N SER A 4 -5.21 41.19 9.37
CA SER A 4 -4.70 39.99 10.00
C SER A 4 -5.58 38.75 9.77
N ILE A 5 -6.90 38.96 9.64
CA ILE A 5 -7.87 37.87 9.40
C ILE A 5 -7.72 37.32 7.98
N VAL A 6 -7.44 38.18 6.99
CA VAL A 6 -7.25 37.77 5.59
C VAL A 6 -5.98 36.91 5.45
N LEU A 7 -4.92 37.20 6.20
CA LEU A 7 -3.66 36.44 6.15
C LEU A 7 -3.82 35.02 6.75
N ILE A 8 -4.59 34.91 7.84
CA ILE A 8 -4.85 33.62 8.49
C ILE A 8 -5.73 32.72 7.61
N ILE A 9 -6.73 33.30 6.95
CA ILE A 9 -7.61 32.56 6.03
C ILE A 9 -6.82 32.09 4.81
N SER A 10 -5.92 32.90 4.24
CA SER A 10 -5.11 32.51 3.10
C SER A 10 -4.12 31.38 3.44
N LEU A 11 -3.54 31.36 4.65
CA LEU A 11 -2.66 30.30 5.12
C LEU A 11 -3.43 28.99 5.36
N PHE A 12 -4.67 29.08 5.86
CA PHE A 12 -5.50 27.88 6.07
C PHE A 12 -5.93 27.26 4.74
N TRP A 13 -6.28 28.06 3.73
CA TRP A 13 -6.60 27.59 2.38
C TRP A 13 -5.40 26.98 1.65
N LEU A 14 -4.21 27.54 1.83
CA LEU A 14 -2.96 26.98 1.27
C LEU A 14 -2.65 25.59 1.86
N GLN A 15 -2.86 25.41 3.17
CA GLN A 15 -2.60 24.14 3.85
C GLN A 15 -3.57 23.02 3.43
N THR A 16 -4.85 23.34 3.21
CA THR A 16 -5.83 22.35 2.73
C THR A 16 -5.61 21.97 1.25
N TYR A 17 -5.14 22.91 0.44
CA TYR A 17 -4.84 22.66 -0.97
C TYR A 17 -3.64 21.70 -1.14
N SER A 18 -2.59 21.85 -0.32
CA SER A 18 -1.40 21.01 -0.37
C SER A 18 -1.69 19.55 0.06
N GLN A 19 -2.51 19.34 1.08
CA GLN A 19 -2.87 17.97 1.53
C GLN A 19 -3.75 17.20 0.52
N ALA A 20 -4.67 17.88 -0.15
CA ALA A 20 -5.50 17.27 -1.19
C ALA A 20 -4.68 16.81 -2.40
N ASP A 21 -3.61 17.51 -2.69
CA ASP A 21 -2.78 17.27 -3.88
C ASP A 21 -1.90 16.02 -3.76
N ILE A 22 -1.33 15.68 -2.60
CA ILE A 22 -0.49 14.48 -2.46
C ILE A 22 -1.27 13.18 -2.69
N PHE A 23 -2.51 13.11 -2.26
CA PHE A 23 -3.36 11.93 -2.49
C PHE A 23 -3.79 11.81 -3.96
N LYS A 24 -4.01 12.94 -4.64
CA LYS A 24 -4.25 12.98 -6.09
C LYS A 24 -3.00 12.53 -6.85
N ILE A 25 -1.84 13.06 -6.47
CA ILE A 25 -0.54 12.69 -7.06
C ILE A 25 -0.25 11.21 -6.83
N ALA A 26 -0.51 10.69 -5.65
CA ALA A 26 -0.34 9.27 -5.35
C ALA A 26 -1.16 8.38 -6.29
N ARG A 27 -2.39 8.79 -6.63
CA ARG A 27 -3.24 8.02 -7.55
C ARG A 27 -2.77 8.07 -9.00
N ASN A 28 -2.47 9.26 -9.53
CA ASN A 28 -2.25 9.45 -10.97
C ASN A 28 -1.32 10.61 -11.33
N GLY A 29 -0.57 11.15 -10.35
CA GLY A 29 0.39 12.23 -10.59
C GLY A 29 1.78 11.71 -10.93
N THR A 30 2.72 12.65 -10.99
CA THR A 30 4.10 12.43 -11.39
C THR A 30 5.07 12.55 -10.20
N VAL A 31 6.27 12.00 -10.36
CA VAL A 31 7.36 12.14 -9.38
C VAL A 31 7.78 13.61 -9.19
N ALA A 32 7.70 14.43 -10.26
CA ALA A 32 8.04 15.85 -10.16
C ALA A 32 7.06 16.61 -9.25
N GLU A 33 5.75 16.38 -9.42
CA GLU A 33 4.71 16.93 -8.56
C GLU A 33 4.87 16.46 -7.11
N LEU A 34 5.14 15.15 -6.90
CA LEU A 34 5.40 14.61 -5.57
C LEU A 34 6.58 15.29 -4.88
N LYS A 35 7.70 15.47 -5.58
CA LYS A 35 8.89 16.15 -5.04
C LYS A 35 8.60 17.59 -4.66
N SER A 36 7.81 18.30 -5.44
CA SER A 36 7.41 19.68 -5.12
C SER A 36 6.64 19.74 -3.80
N ILE A 37 5.62 18.89 -3.62
CA ILE A 37 4.81 18.87 -2.39
C ILE A 37 5.64 18.47 -1.17
N ILE A 38 6.50 17.44 -1.29
CA ILE A 38 7.36 17.01 -0.18
C ILE A 38 8.37 18.09 0.20
N ALA A 39 8.87 18.86 -0.77
CA ALA A 39 9.78 19.98 -0.49
C ALA A 39 9.11 21.10 0.31
N GLU A 40 7.84 21.38 0.03
CA GLU A 40 7.04 22.39 0.75
C GLU A 40 6.56 21.87 2.12
N ASN A 41 6.16 20.58 2.19
CA ASN A 41 5.68 19.94 3.42
C ASN A 41 6.19 18.49 3.52
N PRO A 42 7.36 18.26 4.14
CA PRO A 42 7.93 16.92 4.31
C PRO A 42 7.01 15.94 5.06
N ASN A 43 6.14 16.42 5.95
CA ASN A 43 5.23 15.57 6.71
C ASN A 43 4.09 15.01 5.85
N ALA A 44 3.81 15.61 4.68
CA ALA A 44 2.76 15.14 3.77
C ALA A 44 2.97 13.69 3.33
N ILE A 45 4.21 13.20 3.28
CA ILE A 45 4.56 11.84 2.84
C ILE A 45 3.83 10.73 3.63
N ASN A 46 3.54 10.97 4.92
CA ASN A 46 2.86 10.03 5.81
C ASN A 46 1.49 10.55 6.28
N SER A 47 0.95 11.57 5.62
CA SER A 47 -0.40 12.05 5.91
C SER A 47 -1.44 10.97 5.59
N VAL A 48 -2.60 11.09 6.22
CA VAL A 48 -3.74 10.20 5.97
C VAL A 48 -4.93 11.02 5.47
N ASN A 49 -5.65 10.48 4.49
CA ASN A 49 -6.87 11.10 4.00
C ASN A 49 -8.07 10.75 4.90
N GLU A 50 -9.26 11.22 4.53
CA GLU A 50 -10.52 10.96 5.27
C GLU A 50 -10.86 9.45 5.36
N GLN A 51 -10.38 8.63 4.42
CA GLN A 51 -10.52 7.17 4.41
C GLN A 51 -9.40 6.44 5.16
N GLY A 52 -8.52 7.19 5.85
CA GLY A 52 -7.37 6.63 6.56
C GLY A 52 -6.20 6.21 5.67
N SER A 53 -6.29 6.37 4.34
CA SER A 53 -5.26 5.91 3.40
C SER A 53 -4.06 6.84 3.36
N THR A 54 -2.85 6.26 3.31
CA THR A 54 -1.62 7.00 3.09
C THR A 54 -1.33 7.19 1.58
N PRO A 55 -0.49 8.16 1.19
CA PRO A 55 -0.05 8.30 -0.20
C PRO A 55 0.55 7.02 -0.76
N LEU A 56 1.35 6.28 0.02
CA LEU A 56 1.97 5.03 -0.41
C LEU A 56 0.93 3.94 -0.72
N ILE A 57 -0.07 3.75 0.16
CA ILE A 57 -1.16 2.79 -0.08
C ILE A 57 -1.91 3.15 -1.37
N LEU A 58 -2.22 4.43 -1.59
CA LEU A 58 -2.91 4.89 -2.78
C LEU A 58 -2.08 4.69 -4.06
N ALA A 59 -0.78 5.02 -4.02
CA ALA A 59 0.11 4.81 -5.17
C ALA A 59 0.19 3.32 -5.56
N CYS A 60 0.31 2.43 -4.57
CA CYS A 60 0.30 0.98 -4.79
C CYS A 60 -1.05 0.50 -5.37
N TYR A 61 -2.17 0.96 -4.80
CA TYR A 61 -3.51 0.55 -5.25
C TYR A 61 -3.84 1.05 -6.66
N HIS A 62 -3.31 2.20 -7.07
CA HIS A 62 -3.54 2.78 -8.39
C HIS A 62 -2.44 2.44 -9.42
N ASN A 63 -1.51 1.53 -9.07
CA ASN A 63 -0.38 1.16 -9.94
C ASN A 63 0.51 2.34 -10.38
N ASN A 64 0.57 3.40 -9.57
CA ASN A 64 1.48 4.50 -9.82
C ASN A 64 2.89 4.15 -9.31
N GLU A 65 3.56 3.28 -10.07
CA GLU A 65 4.84 2.67 -9.70
C GLU A 65 5.93 3.71 -9.44
N ALA A 66 6.04 4.71 -10.32
CA ALA A 66 7.06 5.74 -10.18
C ALA A 66 6.90 6.55 -8.89
N VAL A 67 5.66 6.91 -8.54
CA VAL A 67 5.35 7.63 -7.31
C VAL A 67 5.49 6.72 -6.09
N ALA A 68 5.09 5.44 -6.16
CA ALA A 68 5.29 4.48 -5.08
C ALA A 68 6.79 4.32 -4.75
N PHE A 69 7.64 4.18 -5.76
CA PHE A 69 9.08 4.05 -5.59
C PHE A 69 9.72 5.31 -4.98
N GLU A 70 9.31 6.49 -5.43
CA GLU A 70 9.80 7.75 -4.85
C GLU A 70 9.34 7.91 -3.39
N LEU A 71 8.09 7.57 -3.06
CA LEU A 71 7.58 7.58 -1.69
C LEU A 71 8.40 6.65 -0.78
N ILE A 72 8.70 5.43 -1.23
CA ILE A 72 9.56 4.48 -0.51
C ILE A 72 10.95 5.08 -0.31
N ALA A 73 11.56 5.61 -1.37
CA ALA A 73 12.90 6.21 -1.33
C ALA A 73 12.98 7.43 -0.39
N LYS A 74 11.87 8.16 -0.22
CA LYS A 74 11.74 9.31 0.69
C LYS A 74 11.37 8.92 2.13
N GLY A 75 11.29 7.63 2.45
CA GLY A 75 11.03 7.15 3.81
C GLY A 75 9.57 7.12 4.21
N ALA A 76 8.66 6.91 3.26
CA ALA A 76 7.27 6.62 3.59
C ALA A 76 7.19 5.40 4.50
N LYS A 77 6.28 5.44 5.47
CA LYS A 77 6.06 4.33 6.40
C LYS A 77 5.44 3.15 5.67
N ILE A 78 6.25 2.09 5.46
CA ILE A 78 5.91 0.95 4.61
C ILE A 78 4.84 0.06 5.23
N ASN A 79 4.87 -0.09 6.56
CA ASN A 79 4.00 -1.01 7.30
C ASN A 79 2.77 -0.35 7.93
N GLU A 80 2.44 0.89 7.52
CA GLU A 80 1.16 1.49 7.92
C GLU A 80 0.00 0.65 7.41
N LYS A 81 -0.99 0.48 8.28
CA LYS A 81 -2.15 -0.36 8.05
C LYS A 81 -3.44 0.44 8.18
N ILE A 82 -4.30 0.27 7.21
CA ILE A 82 -5.70 0.71 7.26
C ILE A 82 -6.62 -0.52 7.32
N ASP A 83 -7.92 -0.32 7.45
CA ASP A 83 -8.88 -1.45 7.49
C ASP A 83 -8.79 -2.36 6.26
N MET A 84 -8.50 -1.78 5.09
CA MET A 84 -8.31 -2.50 3.83
C MET A 84 -6.91 -3.13 3.68
N GLY A 85 -6.03 -2.98 4.66
CA GLY A 85 -4.70 -3.59 4.68
C GLY A 85 -3.55 -2.62 4.51
N THR A 86 -2.42 -3.11 3.97
CA THR A 86 -1.14 -2.41 3.82
C THR A 86 -0.87 -2.05 2.36
N ALA A 87 0.19 -1.25 2.12
CA ALA A 87 0.70 -0.97 0.77
C ALA A 87 1.08 -2.26 0.02
N LEU A 88 1.64 -3.26 0.72
CA LEU A 88 1.95 -4.57 0.12
C LEU A 88 0.69 -5.29 -0.35
N MET A 89 -0.36 -5.33 0.48
CA MET A 89 -1.64 -5.95 0.08
C MET A 89 -2.25 -5.22 -1.11
N ALA A 90 -2.18 -3.88 -1.15
CA ALA A 90 -2.65 -3.09 -2.28
C ALA A 90 -1.92 -3.46 -3.58
N ALA A 91 -0.58 -3.58 -3.56
CA ALA A 91 0.21 -4.02 -4.71
C ALA A 91 -0.14 -5.46 -5.15
N VAL A 92 -0.34 -6.37 -4.18
CA VAL A 92 -0.73 -7.77 -4.43
C VAL A 92 -2.11 -7.85 -5.11
N VAL A 93 -3.11 -7.15 -4.58
CA VAL A 93 -4.47 -7.10 -5.15
C VAL A 93 -4.46 -6.56 -6.58
N LYS A 94 -3.57 -5.61 -6.88
CA LYS A 94 -3.40 -5.05 -8.24
C LYS A 94 -2.50 -5.91 -9.14
N GLY A 95 -1.91 -6.96 -8.62
CA GLY A 95 -1.01 -7.83 -9.37
C GLY A 95 0.33 -7.19 -9.75
N ASN A 96 0.71 -6.09 -9.10
CA ASN A 96 1.94 -5.37 -9.44
C ASN A 96 3.13 -6.00 -8.71
N ILE A 97 3.83 -6.89 -9.40
CA ILE A 97 5.01 -7.61 -8.89
C ILE A 97 6.14 -6.64 -8.55
N SER A 98 6.38 -5.64 -9.40
CA SER A 98 7.47 -4.67 -9.24
C SER A 98 7.31 -3.83 -7.95
N ILE A 99 6.09 -3.32 -7.70
CA ILE A 99 5.80 -2.60 -6.46
C ILE A 99 5.89 -3.53 -5.25
N ALA A 100 5.33 -4.75 -5.35
CA ALA A 100 5.37 -5.72 -4.25
C ALA A 100 6.82 -6.09 -3.88
N GLU A 101 7.68 -6.35 -4.87
CA GLU A 101 9.11 -6.63 -4.66
C GLU A 101 9.81 -5.44 -4.01
N LYS A 102 9.58 -4.22 -4.53
CA LYS A 102 10.17 -3.00 -3.97
C LYS A 102 9.79 -2.76 -2.51
N LEU A 103 8.53 -3.00 -2.15
CA LEU A 103 8.06 -2.91 -0.76
C LEU A 103 8.75 -3.95 0.13
N LEU A 104 8.84 -5.20 -0.30
CA LEU A 104 9.48 -6.29 0.44
C LEU A 104 10.98 -6.04 0.63
N GLU A 105 11.69 -5.56 -0.39
CA GLU A 105 13.10 -5.15 -0.31
C GLU A 105 13.34 -4.07 0.74
N ASN A 106 12.33 -3.21 0.98
CA ASN A 106 12.41 -2.12 1.94
C ASN A 106 11.71 -2.43 3.28
N GLY A 107 11.51 -3.71 3.60
CA GLY A 107 11.06 -4.15 4.91
C GLY A 107 9.55 -4.20 5.09
N ALA A 108 8.77 -4.33 4.01
CA ALA A 108 7.35 -4.65 4.16
C ALA A 108 7.18 -6.00 4.85
N ASN A 109 6.39 -6.02 5.92
CA ASN A 109 6.06 -7.25 6.63
C ASN A 109 4.91 -7.97 5.89
N PRO A 110 5.15 -9.16 5.29
CA PRO A 110 4.15 -9.88 4.51
C PRO A 110 3.01 -10.45 5.37
N ASP A 111 3.21 -10.56 6.70
CA ASP A 111 2.29 -11.22 7.62
C ASP A 111 1.35 -10.26 8.35
N LEU A 112 1.43 -8.96 8.05
CA LEU A 112 0.44 -8.01 8.55
C LEU A 112 -0.94 -8.41 8.04
N LYS A 113 -1.94 -8.21 8.91
CA LYS A 113 -3.33 -8.60 8.66
C LYS A 113 -4.22 -7.38 8.49
N ASP A 114 -5.14 -7.45 7.54
CA ASP A 114 -6.21 -6.47 7.38
C ASP A 114 -7.34 -6.65 8.43
N ALA A 115 -8.47 -5.98 8.27
CA ALA A 115 -9.63 -6.12 9.13
C ALA A 115 -10.25 -7.54 9.08
N ASN A 116 -10.09 -8.26 7.97
CA ASN A 116 -10.53 -9.64 7.79
C ASN A 116 -9.51 -10.67 8.28
N GLN A 117 -8.44 -10.25 8.96
CA GLN A 117 -7.29 -11.07 9.35
C GLN A 117 -6.57 -11.71 8.16
N SER A 118 -6.79 -11.23 6.93
CA SER A 118 -6.15 -11.71 5.71
C SER A 118 -4.76 -11.11 5.55
N THR A 119 -3.81 -11.91 5.03
CA THR A 119 -2.45 -11.49 4.70
C THR A 119 -2.27 -11.29 3.20
N ALA A 120 -1.13 -10.70 2.80
CA ALA A 120 -0.75 -10.58 1.40
C ALA A 120 -0.73 -11.95 0.68
N LEU A 121 -0.28 -13.03 1.35
CA LEU A 121 -0.23 -14.37 0.77
C LEU A 121 -1.63 -14.95 0.51
N ILE A 122 -2.60 -14.70 1.41
CA ILE A 122 -3.99 -15.10 1.19
C ILE A 122 -4.56 -14.37 -0.03
N TYR A 123 -4.35 -13.06 -0.16
CA TYR A 123 -4.79 -12.32 -1.35
C TYR A 123 -4.13 -12.80 -2.63
N ALA A 124 -2.81 -13.02 -2.64
CA ALA A 124 -2.11 -13.54 -3.81
C ALA A 124 -2.71 -14.89 -4.27
N THR A 125 -3.11 -15.74 -3.32
CA THR A 125 -3.75 -17.03 -3.60
C THR A 125 -5.17 -16.86 -4.16
N LEU A 126 -5.98 -15.97 -3.56
CA LEU A 126 -7.33 -15.67 -4.04
C LEU A 126 -7.33 -15.12 -5.48
N PHE A 127 -6.33 -14.30 -5.82
CA PHE A 127 -6.15 -13.76 -7.16
C PHE A 127 -5.33 -14.68 -8.09
N LYS A 128 -4.95 -15.89 -7.62
CA LYS A 128 -4.22 -16.91 -8.38
C LYS A 128 -2.90 -16.41 -9.00
N ASN A 129 -2.24 -15.48 -8.33
CA ASN A 129 -0.99 -14.90 -8.81
C ASN A 129 0.21 -15.71 -8.30
N THR A 130 0.62 -16.73 -9.07
CA THR A 130 1.72 -17.63 -8.70
C THR A 130 3.05 -16.91 -8.55
N GLU A 131 3.32 -15.86 -9.34
CA GLU A 131 4.56 -15.10 -9.25
C GLU A 131 4.63 -14.28 -7.95
N ILE A 132 3.53 -13.64 -7.55
CA ILE A 132 3.48 -12.94 -6.26
C ILE A 132 3.53 -13.94 -5.09
N ILE A 133 2.91 -15.11 -5.20
CA ILE A 133 3.02 -16.17 -4.18
C ILE A 133 4.50 -16.57 -4.00
N LYS A 134 5.22 -16.87 -5.10
CA LYS A 134 6.65 -17.21 -5.06
C LYS A 134 7.46 -16.07 -4.42
N LEU A 135 7.17 -14.82 -4.79
CA LEU A 135 7.81 -13.65 -4.23
C LEU A 135 7.60 -13.54 -2.71
N LEU A 136 6.36 -13.65 -2.24
CA LEU A 136 6.04 -13.58 -0.81
C LEU A 136 6.71 -14.71 -0.02
N LEU A 137 6.73 -15.93 -0.55
CA LEU A 137 7.43 -17.06 0.07
C LEU A 137 8.95 -16.86 0.12
N LYS A 138 9.56 -16.28 -0.94
CA LYS A 138 10.98 -15.86 -0.94
C LYS A 138 11.29 -14.91 0.22
N TYR A 139 10.35 -14.02 0.54
CA TYR A 139 10.44 -13.09 1.68
C TYR A 139 9.82 -13.64 2.97
N LYS A 140 9.70 -14.97 3.07
CA LYS A 140 9.32 -15.72 4.29
C LYS A 140 7.93 -15.41 4.83
N ALA A 141 6.96 -15.11 3.95
CA ALA A 141 5.56 -15.02 4.36
C ALA A 141 5.11 -16.32 5.04
N ASP A 142 4.46 -16.20 6.19
CA ASP A 142 3.96 -17.37 6.94
C ASP A 142 2.71 -17.94 6.25
N LYS A 143 2.88 -19.11 5.64
CA LYS A 143 1.81 -19.83 4.94
C LYS A 143 0.73 -20.43 5.86
N ASN A 144 0.97 -20.47 7.19
CA ASN A 144 0.05 -21.02 8.15
C ASN A 144 -0.94 -20.00 8.72
N VAL A 145 -0.75 -18.71 8.42
CA VAL A 145 -1.68 -17.67 8.88
C VAL A 145 -3.07 -17.92 8.34
N LYS A 146 -4.07 -17.80 9.22
CA LYS A 146 -5.47 -17.93 8.88
C LYS A 146 -6.21 -16.60 9.00
N ASP A 147 -7.16 -16.40 8.12
CA ASP A 147 -8.09 -15.28 8.14
C ASP A 147 -9.22 -15.44 9.19
N SER A 148 -10.16 -14.49 9.23
CA SER A 148 -11.31 -14.49 10.14
C SER A 148 -12.29 -15.67 9.92
N ARG A 149 -12.24 -16.33 8.75
CA ARG A 149 -13.01 -17.55 8.42
C ARG A 149 -12.24 -18.82 8.75
N ASN A 150 -11.06 -18.71 9.38
CA ASN A 150 -10.18 -19.82 9.72
C ASN A 150 -9.56 -20.54 8.50
N PHE A 151 -9.44 -19.86 7.34
CA PHE A 151 -8.81 -20.38 6.14
C PHE A 151 -7.39 -19.82 5.97
N SER A 152 -6.44 -20.71 5.68
CA SER A 152 -5.09 -20.35 5.23
C SER A 152 -5.05 -20.17 3.70
N ALA A 153 -3.91 -19.67 3.19
CA ALA A 153 -3.65 -19.63 1.75
C ALA A 153 -3.80 -21.02 1.10
N LEU A 154 -3.26 -22.06 1.74
CA LEU A 154 -3.39 -23.45 1.24
C LEU A 154 -4.84 -23.92 1.20
N ASP A 155 -5.66 -23.58 2.19
CA ASP A 155 -7.08 -23.95 2.21
C ASP A 155 -7.83 -23.32 1.03
N TYR A 156 -7.55 -22.03 0.71
CA TYR A 156 -8.11 -21.38 -0.47
C TYR A 156 -7.67 -22.03 -1.79
N ALA A 157 -6.38 -22.38 -1.90
CA ALA A 157 -5.86 -23.05 -3.08
C ALA A 157 -6.54 -24.41 -3.30
N LYS A 158 -6.79 -25.17 -2.22
CA LYS A 158 -7.53 -26.46 -2.28
C LYS A 158 -8.98 -26.25 -2.68
N LEU A 159 -9.68 -25.25 -2.13
CA LEU A 159 -11.06 -24.93 -2.49
C LEU A 159 -11.22 -24.58 -3.97
N SER A 160 -10.26 -23.87 -4.55
CA SER A 160 -10.27 -23.50 -5.97
C SER A 160 -9.60 -24.51 -6.89
N ASN A 161 -9.12 -25.64 -6.34
CA ASN A 161 -8.44 -26.73 -7.06
C ASN A 161 -7.22 -26.26 -7.90
N GLU A 162 -6.47 -25.28 -7.40
CA GLU A 162 -5.31 -24.68 -8.05
C GLU A 162 -4.05 -25.53 -7.76
N LYS A 163 -3.80 -26.55 -8.58
CA LYS A 163 -2.74 -27.55 -8.35
C LYS A 163 -1.35 -26.96 -8.19
N GLU A 164 -0.97 -25.97 -9.04
CA GLU A 164 0.32 -25.29 -8.94
C GLU A 164 0.47 -24.54 -7.61
N ILE A 165 -0.56 -23.81 -7.21
CA ILE A 165 -0.54 -23.04 -5.95
C ILE A 165 -0.51 -23.97 -4.74
N ILE A 166 -1.29 -25.08 -4.77
CA ILE A 166 -1.25 -26.12 -3.74
C ILE A 166 0.18 -26.65 -3.58
N GLN A 167 0.87 -26.90 -4.69
CA GLN A 167 2.25 -27.41 -4.68
C GLN A 167 3.24 -26.40 -4.09
N LEU A 168 3.06 -25.10 -4.35
CA LEU A 168 3.89 -24.03 -3.79
C LEU A 168 3.69 -23.83 -2.29
N LEU A 169 2.47 -24.08 -1.79
CA LEU A 169 2.10 -23.82 -0.41
C LEU A 169 2.27 -25.07 0.52
N ASN A 170 2.48 -26.26 -0.02
CA ASN A 170 2.84 -27.44 0.76
C ASN A 170 4.31 -27.39 1.20
#